data_12243481e7012f2ba2481388f2f9614d
#
_entry.id   12243481e7012f2ba2481388f2f9614d
#
_cell.length_a   1.000
_cell.length_b   1.000
_cell.length_c   1.000
_cell.angle_alpha   90.00
_cell.angle_beta   90.00
_cell.angle_gamma   90.00
#
_symmetry.space_group_name_H-M   'P 1'
#
loop_
_entity.id
_entity.type
_entity.pdbx_description
1 polymer ?
#
loop_
_entity_poly.entity_id
_entity_poly.type
_entity_poly.pdbx_seq_one_letter_code
_entity_poly.pdbx_strand_id
1 'polypeptide(L)'
;MPSRLPTGSRVASNPGAAKAAPARPPTASPDARAAGLHLDGQLCFALYATSLAMTKVYRPLLAPLGLTYPQYVVMLALWQHGELSAGALGERVSLDSGTLVALVRKLVAMGLVERRRSASDDRSVLISLTLVGAELRERAHPVHDQVACATQSTAAERHMLVRSLHALRGALTRGAPLAVAASTSIPAPRAERPIPKRPRAPMRQP
;
A
#
# COMPACT_ATOMS: atom_id res chain seq x y z
N MET A 1 -20.36 57.92 46.53
CA MET A 1 -19.50 57.18 47.47
C MET A 1 -18.96 55.99 46.73
N PRO A 2 -17.61 55.88 46.56
CA PRO A 2 -16.98 54.88 45.69
C PRO A 2 -16.60 53.63 46.47
N SER A 3 -16.81 52.45 45.87
CA SER A 3 -16.30 51.19 46.42
C SER A 3 -15.19 50.64 45.53
N ARG A 4 -14.14 50.34 46.25
CA ARG A 4 -12.76 49.96 45.86
C ARG A 4 -12.70 48.66 45.07
N LEU A 5 -11.87 48.65 44.05
CA LEU A 5 -11.28 47.45 43.40
C LEU A 5 -10.17 46.87 44.31
N PRO A 6 -10.03 45.54 44.38
CA PRO A 6 -8.77 44.94 44.82
C PRO A 6 -7.91 44.55 43.62
N THR A 7 -6.68 44.99 43.74
CA THR A 7 -5.51 44.70 42.93
C THR A 7 -5.01 43.26 43.09
N GLY A 8 -4.52 42.70 41.96
CA GLY A 8 -3.34 41.87 42.01
C GLY A 8 -3.54 40.37 42.12
N SER A 9 -3.59 39.66 41.00
CA SER A 9 -3.24 38.25 40.96
C SER A 9 -2.02 38.06 40.06
N ARG A 10 -0.93 37.66 40.71
CA ARG A 10 0.34 37.32 40.06
C ARG A 10 0.19 36.15 39.16
N VAL A 11 0.56 36.33 37.88
CA VAL A 11 0.77 35.23 36.92
C VAL A 11 2.02 34.47 37.39
N ALA A 12 1.81 33.23 37.86
CA ALA A 12 2.90 32.32 38.14
C ALA A 12 3.41 31.75 36.81
N SER A 13 4.64 32.08 36.50
CA SER A 13 5.41 31.51 35.40
C SER A 13 5.64 30.02 35.67
N ASN A 14 5.17 29.19 34.79
CA ASN A 14 5.41 27.74 34.79
C ASN A 14 6.73 27.46 34.06
N PRO A 15 7.82 27.06 34.72
CA PRO A 15 9.06 26.69 34.06
C PRO A 15 9.03 25.18 33.76
N GLY A 16 9.19 24.80 32.50
CA GLY A 16 9.73 23.51 32.18
C GLY A 16 8.75 22.50 31.60
N ALA A 17 8.32 22.69 30.35
CA ALA A 17 7.95 21.56 29.52
C ALA A 17 9.22 20.81 29.12
N ALA A 18 9.64 19.86 29.95
CA ALA A 18 10.68 18.92 29.61
C ALA A 18 10.18 18.08 28.40
N LYS A 19 10.87 18.23 27.29
CA LYS A 19 10.69 17.48 26.08
C LYS A 19 10.92 15.99 26.38
N ALA A 20 9.84 15.22 26.56
CA ALA A 20 9.92 13.79 26.82
C ALA A 20 10.68 13.12 25.67
N ALA A 21 11.79 12.49 25.98
CA ALA A 21 12.52 11.65 25.05
C ALA A 21 11.61 10.50 24.57
N PRO A 22 11.70 10.07 23.30
CA PRO A 22 10.91 8.96 22.81
C PRO A 22 11.20 7.72 23.64
N ALA A 23 10.15 7.13 24.21
CA ALA A 23 10.24 5.92 25.01
C ALA A 23 10.90 4.81 24.17
N ARG A 24 11.99 4.26 24.73
CA ARG A 24 12.70 3.11 24.17
C ARG A 24 11.70 1.95 24.09
N PRO A 25 11.53 1.28 22.93
CA PRO A 25 10.64 0.15 22.84
C PRO A 25 11.06 -0.92 23.85
N PRO A 26 10.11 -1.61 24.50
CA PRO A 26 10.41 -2.65 25.46
C PRO A 26 11.25 -3.73 24.78
N THR A 27 12.33 -4.15 25.45
CA THR A 27 13.17 -5.27 25.00
C THR A 27 12.34 -6.54 25.06
N ALA A 28 11.89 -7.03 23.90
CA ALA A 28 11.12 -8.27 23.81
C ALA A 28 11.96 -9.43 24.35
N SER A 29 11.30 -10.33 25.11
CA SER A 29 11.89 -11.58 25.57
C SER A 29 12.38 -12.45 24.41
N PRO A 30 13.34 -13.37 24.57
CA PRO A 30 13.80 -14.27 23.52
C PRO A 30 12.67 -15.03 22.83
N ASP A 31 11.65 -15.46 23.57
CA ASP A 31 10.47 -16.15 23.06
C ASP A 31 9.58 -15.20 22.22
N ALA A 32 9.43 -13.95 22.62
CA ALA A 32 8.72 -12.95 21.84
C ALA A 32 9.46 -12.58 20.54
N ARG A 33 10.81 -12.65 20.55
CA ARG A 33 11.63 -12.48 19.33
C ARG A 33 11.49 -13.66 18.39
N ALA A 34 11.47 -14.89 18.91
CA ALA A 34 11.22 -16.09 18.12
C ALA A 34 9.82 -16.09 17.52
N ALA A 35 8.79 -15.76 18.32
CA ALA A 35 7.41 -15.61 17.85
C ALA A 35 7.28 -14.52 16.77
N GLY A 36 8.08 -13.45 16.83
CA GLY A 36 8.12 -12.38 15.84
C GLY A 36 8.57 -12.80 14.43
N LEU A 37 9.17 -13.98 14.28
CA LEU A 37 9.59 -14.53 12.99
C LEU A 37 8.62 -15.59 12.42
N HIS A 38 7.52 -15.85 13.11
CA HIS A 38 6.47 -16.74 12.58
C HIS A 38 5.70 -16.06 11.47
N LEU A 39 5.55 -16.73 10.34
CA LEU A 39 4.93 -16.20 9.14
C LEU A 39 3.49 -15.73 9.38
N ASP A 40 2.70 -16.54 10.10
CA ASP A 40 1.29 -16.28 10.35
C ASP A 40 1.04 -15.05 11.25
N GLY A 41 2.05 -14.65 12.03
CA GLY A 41 2.01 -13.43 12.84
C GLY A 41 2.46 -12.15 12.10
N GLN A 42 2.90 -12.27 10.83
CA GLN A 42 3.43 -11.13 10.09
C GLN A 42 2.33 -10.33 9.41
N LEU A 43 2.17 -9.07 9.81
CA LEU A 43 1.25 -8.15 9.16
C LEU A 43 1.51 -8.01 7.65
N CYS A 44 2.79 -7.91 7.26
CA CYS A 44 3.17 -7.80 5.84
C CYS A 44 2.74 -9.02 5.04
N PHE A 45 2.88 -10.24 5.61
CA PHE A 45 2.43 -11.46 4.97
C PHE A 45 0.91 -11.52 4.84
N ALA A 46 0.17 -11.15 5.89
CA ALA A 46 -1.28 -11.10 5.86
C ALA A 46 -1.80 -10.15 4.76
N LEU A 47 -1.21 -8.96 4.65
CA LEU A 47 -1.54 -8.00 3.59
C LEU A 47 -1.20 -8.54 2.19
N TYR A 48 -0.02 -9.13 2.02
CA TYR A 48 0.43 -9.71 0.76
C TYR A 48 -0.49 -10.86 0.32
N ALA A 49 -0.73 -11.83 1.20
CA ALA A 49 -1.57 -12.99 0.91
C ALA A 49 -3.01 -12.58 0.58
N THR A 50 -3.56 -11.61 1.33
CA THR A 50 -4.90 -11.05 1.08
C THR A 50 -4.95 -10.35 -0.28
N SER A 51 -3.94 -9.54 -0.63
CA SER A 51 -3.85 -8.88 -1.94
C SER A 51 -3.82 -9.88 -3.10
N LEU A 52 -3.07 -10.98 -2.96
CA LEU A 52 -3.06 -12.05 -3.95
C LEU A 52 -4.42 -12.75 -4.08
N ALA A 53 -5.09 -13.03 -2.95
CA ALA A 53 -6.42 -13.63 -2.93
C ALA A 53 -7.45 -12.72 -3.61
N MET A 54 -7.45 -11.43 -3.29
CA MET A 54 -8.31 -10.43 -3.94
C MET A 54 -8.07 -10.37 -5.45
N THR A 55 -6.82 -10.37 -5.89
CA THR A 55 -6.48 -10.36 -7.33
C THR A 55 -7.02 -11.61 -8.05
N LYS A 56 -7.01 -12.78 -7.40
CA LYS A 56 -7.61 -14.00 -7.95
C LYS A 56 -9.13 -13.88 -8.10
N VAL A 57 -9.81 -13.26 -7.13
CA VAL A 57 -11.27 -13.01 -7.21
C VAL A 57 -11.59 -12.05 -8.35
N TYR A 58 -10.83 -10.96 -8.51
CA TYR A 58 -11.05 -9.99 -9.59
C TYR A 58 -10.82 -10.56 -10.99
N ARG A 59 -9.91 -11.51 -11.16
CA ARG A 59 -9.49 -12.02 -12.47
C ARG A 59 -10.65 -12.48 -13.35
N PRO A 60 -11.53 -13.42 -12.92
CA PRO A 60 -12.68 -13.85 -13.73
C PRO A 60 -13.72 -12.74 -13.94
N LEU A 61 -13.87 -11.83 -12.97
CA LEU A 61 -14.84 -10.74 -13.03
C LEU A 61 -14.43 -9.66 -14.03
N LEU A 62 -13.14 -9.42 -14.19
CA LEU A 62 -12.58 -8.41 -15.10
C LEU A 62 -12.34 -8.97 -16.52
N ALA A 63 -12.30 -10.28 -16.69
CA ALA A 63 -12.07 -10.89 -18.00
C ALA A 63 -13.08 -10.45 -19.07
N PRO A 64 -14.41 -10.35 -18.80
CA PRO A 64 -15.40 -9.86 -19.77
C PRO A 64 -15.21 -8.37 -20.13
N LEU A 65 -14.48 -7.60 -19.30
CA LEU A 65 -14.15 -6.20 -19.56
C LEU A 65 -12.81 -6.06 -20.30
N GLY A 66 -12.07 -7.15 -20.48
CA GLY A 66 -10.73 -7.16 -21.05
C GLY A 66 -9.66 -6.51 -20.15
N LEU A 67 -9.93 -6.32 -18.86
CA LEU A 67 -9.06 -5.59 -17.94
C LEU A 67 -8.30 -6.53 -17.00
N THR A 68 -7.05 -6.17 -16.71
CA THR A 68 -6.34 -6.67 -15.52
C THR A 68 -6.69 -5.84 -14.29
N TYR A 69 -6.46 -6.37 -13.09
CA TYR A 69 -6.75 -5.63 -11.85
C TYR A 69 -6.02 -4.26 -11.77
N PRO A 70 -4.72 -4.12 -12.09
CA PRO A 70 -4.08 -2.81 -12.10
C PRO A 70 -4.70 -1.83 -13.13
N GLN A 71 -5.10 -2.31 -14.30
CA GLN A 71 -5.81 -1.48 -15.29
C GLN A 71 -7.18 -1.03 -14.76
N TYR A 72 -7.92 -1.93 -14.12
CA TYR A 72 -9.20 -1.61 -13.49
C TYR A 72 -9.06 -0.53 -12.41
N VAL A 73 -8.00 -0.58 -11.58
CA VAL A 73 -7.71 0.46 -10.56
C VAL A 73 -7.46 1.83 -11.21
N VAL A 74 -6.74 1.87 -12.34
CA VAL A 74 -6.55 3.11 -13.12
C VAL A 74 -7.90 3.61 -13.66
N MET A 75 -8.73 2.72 -14.23
CA MET A 75 -10.05 3.09 -14.73
C MET A 75 -10.96 3.61 -13.61
N LEU A 76 -10.95 2.99 -12.40
CA LEU A 76 -11.69 3.48 -11.23
C LEU A 76 -11.32 4.92 -10.88
N ALA A 77 -10.02 5.26 -10.89
CA ALA A 77 -9.57 6.62 -10.62
C ALA A 77 -10.08 7.60 -11.68
N LEU A 78 -10.05 7.22 -12.96
CA LEU A 78 -10.52 8.06 -14.05
C LEU A 78 -12.06 8.16 -14.07
N TRP A 79 -12.80 7.10 -13.78
CA TRP A 79 -14.27 7.16 -13.64
C TRP A 79 -14.72 8.08 -12.50
N GLN A 80 -13.91 8.19 -11.45
CA GLN A 80 -14.20 9.06 -10.30
C GLN A 80 -13.87 10.53 -10.57
N HIS A 81 -12.80 10.82 -11.31
CA HIS A 81 -12.23 12.17 -11.42
C HIS A 81 -12.28 12.76 -12.84
N GLY A 82 -12.66 11.97 -13.85
CA GLY A 82 -12.69 12.35 -15.25
C GLY A 82 -11.30 12.40 -15.87
N GLU A 83 -10.57 13.47 -15.62
CA GLU A 83 -9.22 13.72 -16.13
C GLU A 83 -8.24 13.95 -15.00
N LEU A 84 -7.05 13.39 -15.11
CA LEU A 84 -5.95 13.53 -14.14
C LEU A 84 -4.62 13.72 -14.87
N SER A 85 -3.70 14.47 -14.26
CA SER A 85 -2.31 14.42 -14.69
C SER A 85 -1.69 13.06 -14.38
N ALA A 86 -0.67 12.66 -15.13
CA ALA A 86 0.02 11.39 -14.90
C ALA A 86 0.58 11.29 -13.46
N GLY A 87 1.09 12.39 -12.90
CA GLY A 87 1.56 12.43 -11.51
C GLY A 87 0.42 12.20 -10.51
N ALA A 88 -0.67 12.98 -10.63
CA ALA A 88 -1.83 12.85 -9.75
C ALA A 88 -2.49 11.46 -9.84
N LEU A 89 -2.52 10.86 -11.03
CA LEU A 89 -3.02 9.50 -11.21
C LEU A 89 -2.11 8.48 -10.53
N GLY A 90 -0.79 8.58 -10.69
CA GLY A 90 0.19 7.69 -10.03
C GLY A 90 0.07 7.72 -8.51
N GLU A 91 -0.02 8.91 -7.91
CA GLU A 91 -0.22 9.07 -6.47
C GLU A 91 -1.53 8.42 -5.99
N ARG A 92 -2.63 8.63 -6.71
CA ARG A 92 -3.93 8.06 -6.33
C ARG A 92 -3.95 6.55 -6.36
N VAL A 93 -3.36 5.96 -7.39
CA VAL A 93 -3.33 4.49 -7.55
C VAL A 93 -2.11 3.85 -6.88
N SER A 94 -1.25 4.66 -6.24
CA SER A 94 -0.03 4.22 -5.54
C SER A 94 0.92 3.43 -6.45
N LEU A 95 1.11 3.91 -7.68
CA LEU A 95 2.01 3.33 -8.67
C LEU A 95 3.18 4.28 -8.99
N ASP A 96 4.35 3.70 -9.19
CA ASP A 96 5.48 4.44 -9.76
C ASP A 96 5.22 4.85 -11.21
N SER A 97 5.97 5.87 -11.69
CA SER A 97 5.78 6.45 -13.01
C SER A 97 6.00 5.45 -14.15
N GLY A 98 6.96 4.54 -14.03
CA GLY A 98 7.25 3.54 -15.06
C GLY A 98 6.12 2.53 -15.22
N THR A 99 5.63 2.00 -14.11
CA THR A 99 4.48 1.08 -14.07
C THR A 99 3.22 1.76 -14.61
N LEU A 100 2.94 2.99 -14.17
CA LEU A 100 1.78 3.74 -14.65
C LEU A 100 1.83 3.98 -16.16
N VAL A 101 2.97 4.43 -16.70
CA VAL A 101 3.13 4.66 -18.14
C VAL A 101 2.86 3.40 -18.95
N ALA A 102 3.34 2.23 -18.49
CA ALA A 102 3.10 0.96 -19.15
C ALA A 102 1.62 0.56 -19.14
N LEU A 103 0.91 0.79 -18.02
CA LEU A 103 -0.53 0.52 -17.91
C LEU A 103 -1.36 1.45 -18.78
N VAL A 104 -1.09 2.77 -18.72
CA VAL A 104 -1.79 3.77 -19.52
C VAL A 104 -1.60 3.50 -21.02
N ARG A 105 -0.38 3.15 -21.45
CA ARG A 105 -0.13 2.79 -22.85
C ARG A 105 -1.00 1.62 -23.32
N LYS A 106 -1.21 0.60 -22.49
CA LYS A 106 -2.10 -0.52 -22.80
C LYS A 106 -3.55 -0.07 -22.88
N LEU A 107 -4.01 0.78 -21.95
CA LEU A 107 -5.39 1.31 -21.98
C LEU A 107 -5.63 2.22 -23.19
N VAL A 108 -4.64 2.98 -23.62
CA VAL A 108 -4.69 3.77 -24.88
C VAL A 108 -4.82 2.82 -26.09
N ALA A 109 -4.01 1.76 -26.14
CA ALA A 109 -4.08 0.76 -27.21
C ALA A 109 -5.43 0.03 -27.26
N MET A 110 -6.13 -0.08 -26.12
CA MET A 110 -7.50 -0.61 -26.02
C MET A 110 -8.58 0.43 -26.37
N GLY A 111 -8.19 1.69 -26.64
CA GLY A 111 -9.14 2.77 -26.93
C GLY A 111 -9.96 3.24 -25.72
N LEU A 112 -9.56 2.93 -24.49
CA LEU A 112 -10.30 3.26 -23.27
C LEU A 112 -9.93 4.62 -22.67
N VAL A 113 -8.70 5.04 -22.89
CA VAL A 113 -8.18 6.33 -22.41
C VAL A 113 -7.40 7.03 -23.52
N GLU A 114 -7.28 8.33 -23.40
CA GLU A 114 -6.46 9.17 -24.25
C GLU A 114 -5.44 9.94 -23.42
N ARG A 115 -4.38 10.39 -24.08
CA ARG A 115 -3.29 11.18 -23.50
C ARG A 115 -3.17 12.47 -24.29
N ARG A 116 -3.16 13.58 -23.61
CA ARG A 116 -2.89 14.90 -24.21
C ARG A 116 -1.87 15.68 -23.39
N ARG A 117 -1.14 16.58 -23.99
CA ARG A 117 -0.33 17.54 -23.24
C ARG A 117 -1.25 18.56 -22.59
N SER A 118 -0.89 19.00 -21.39
CA SER A 118 -1.59 20.08 -20.74
C SER A 118 -1.41 21.39 -21.54
N ALA A 119 -2.46 22.15 -21.72
CA ALA A 119 -2.37 23.47 -22.34
C ALA A 119 -1.71 24.51 -21.40
N SER A 120 -1.71 24.26 -20.09
CA SER A 120 -1.15 25.14 -19.07
C SER A 120 0.27 24.78 -18.63
N ASP A 121 0.74 23.56 -18.93
CA ASP A 121 2.07 23.06 -18.54
C ASP A 121 2.53 22.00 -19.53
N ASP A 122 3.43 22.36 -20.43
CA ASP A 122 3.97 21.48 -21.48
C ASP A 122 4.69 20.21 -20.94
N ARG A 123 5.07 20.22 -19.67
CA ARG A 123 5.70 19.06 -18.99
C ARG A 123 4.67 18.08 -18.44
N SER A 124 3.41 18.49 -18.36
CA SER A 124 2.34 17.68 -17.76
C SER A 124 1.54 16.95 -18.86
N VAL A 125 1.42 15.63 -18.69
CA VAL A 125 0.57 14.78 -19.52
C VAL A 125 -0.74 14.54 -18.77
N LEU A 126 -1.84 14.90 -19.39
CA LEU A 126 -3.20 14.62 -18.93
C LEU A 126 -3.69 13.29 -19.51
N ILE A 127 -4.42 12.56 -18.70
CA ILE A 127 -5.01 11.27 -19.03
C ILE A 127 -6.51 11.39 -18.78
N SER A 128 -7.31 11.15 -19.80
CA SER A 128 -8.77 11.23 -19.76
C SER A 128 -9.41 9.96 -20.36
N LEU A 129 -10.68 9.78 -20.07
CA LEU A 129 -11.47 8.69 -20.65
C LEU A 129 -11.86 9.02 -22.09
N THR A 130 -11.86 8.03 -22.97
CA THR A 130 -12.61 8.09 -24.22
C THR A 130 -14.09 7.85 -23.94
N LEU A 131 -14.96 8.04 -24.94
CA LEU A 131 -16.37 7.67 -24.83
C LEU A 131 -16.53 6.18 -24.48
N VAL A 132 -15.78 5.30 -25.14
CA VAL A 132 -15.78 3.84 -24.88
C VAL A 132 -15.32 3.54 -23.45
N GLY A 133 -14.29 4.24 -22.97
CA GLY A 133 -13.81 4.11 -21.60
C GLY A 133 -14.82 4.58 -20.56
N ALA A 134 -15.58 5.63 -20.85
CA ALA A 134 -16.66 6.11 -19.98
C ALA A 134 -17.84 5.11 -19.95
N GLU A 135 -18.27 4.60 -21.08
CA GLU A 135 -19.36 3.62 -21.19
C GLU A 135 -19.03 2.28 -20.51
N LEU A 136 -17.75 1.89 -20.48
CA LEU A 136 -17.30 0.67 -19.81
C LEU A 136 -17.61 0.68 -18.30
N ARG A 137 -17.80 1.85 -17.71
CA ARG A 137 -18.19 2.03 -16.29
C ARG A 137 -19.44 1.26 -15.94
N GLU A 138 -20.49 1.35 -16.79
CA GLU A 138 -21.78 0.67 -16.55
C GLU A 138 -21.59 -0.85 -16.50
N ARG A 139 -20.75 -1.39 -17.38
CA ARG A 139 -20.42 -2.82 -17.39
C ARG A 139 -19.55 -3.26 -16.21
N ALA A 140 -18.88 -2.32 -15.55
CA ALA A 140 -18.03 -2.58 -14.39
C ALA A 140 -18.79 -2.57 -13.05
N HIS A 141 -20.01 -2.02 -12.97
CA HIS A 141 -20.80 -2.00 -11.73
C HIS A 141 -20.98 -3.38 -11.09
N PRO A 142 -21.34 -4.46 -11.81
CA PRO A 142 -21.53 -5.78 -11.22
C PRO A 142 -20.25 -6.35 -10.57
N VAL A 143 -19.06 -5.92 -11.00
CA VAL A 143 -17.79 -6.35 -10.43
C VAL A 143 -17.69 -5.97 -8.96
N HIS A 144 -18.12 -4.74 -8.61
CA HIS A 144 -18.10 -4.27 -7.23
C HIS A 144 -18.96 -5.14 -6.31
N ASP A 145 -20.18 -5.45 -6.73
CA ASP A 145 -21.13 -6.22 -5.93
C ASP A 145 -20.68 -7.69 -5.74
N GLN A 146 -20.14 -8.29 -6.80
CA GLN A 146 -19.61 -9.66 -6.72
C GLN A 146 -18.37 -9.75 -5.82
N VAL A 147 -17.48 -8.77 -5.86
CA VAL A 147 -16.33 -8.72 -4.95
C VAL A 147 -16.80 -8.47 -3.52
N ALA A 148 -17.77 -7.59 -3.30
CA ALA A 148 -18.34 -7.37 -1.98
C ALA A 148 -18.95 -8.66 -1.40
N CYS A 149 -19.66 -9.43 -2.21
CA CYS A 149 -20.19 -10.74 -1.82
C CYS A 149 -19.08 -11.75 -1.50
N ALA A 150 -18.02 -11.79 -2.33
CA ALA A 150 -16.90 -12.71 -2.13
C ALA A 150 -16.13 -12.47 -0.82
N THR A 151 -16.17 -11.27 -0.25
CA THR A 151 -15.55 -10.97 1.05
C THR A 151 -16.30 -11.55 2.24
N GLN A 152 -17.55 -12.04 2.06
CA GLN A 152 -18.41 -12.59 3.12
C GLN A 152 -18.50 -11.67 4.35
N SER A 153 -18.41 -10.36 4.15
CA SER A 153 -18.43 -9.34 5.20
C SER A 153 -19.54 -8.32 4.96
N THR A 154 -20.01 -7.72 6.02
CA THR A 154 -20.99 -6.62 5.95
C THR A 154 -20.34 -5.35 5.36
N ALA A 155 -21.15 -4.44 4.87
CA ALA A 155 -20.68 -3.14 4.38
C ALA A 155 -19.93 -2.35 5.47
N ALA A 156 -20.38 -2.45 6.73
CA ALA A 156 -19.75 -1.77 7.86
C ALA A 156 -18.34 -2.32 8.15
N GLU A 157 -18.18 -3.64 8.15
CA GLU A 157 -16.89 -4.29 8.37
C GLU A 157 -15.89 -3.94 7.23
N ARG A 158 -16.33 -3.99 5.98
CA ARG A 158 -15.50 -3.56 4.84
C ARG A 158 -15.06 -2.10 4.99
N HIS A 159 -15.98 -1.22 5.38
CA HIS A 159 -15.67 0.20 5.58
C HIS A 159 -14.66 0.41 6.71
N MET A 160 -14.80 -0.31 7.84
CA MET A 160 -13.81 -0.25 8.92
C MET A 160 -12.43 -0.74 8.47
N LEU A 161 -12.38 -1.86 7.74
CA LEU A 161 -11.13 -2.41 7.23
C LEU A 161 -10.43 -1.44 6.27
N VAL A 162 -11.18 -0.86 5.33
CA VAL A 162 -10.65 0.15 4.39
C VAL A 162 -10.07 1.33 5.15
N ARG A 163 -10.76 1.87 6.15
CA ARG A 163 -10.23 2.98 6.97
C ARG A 163 -8.96 2.60 7.72
N SER A 164 -8.92 1.39 8.31
CA SER A 164 -7.73 0.89 9.02
C SER A 164 -6.52 0.75 8.10
N LEU A 165 -6.73 0.22 6.89
CA LEU A 165 -5.67 0.09 5.87
C LEU A 165 -5.19 1.45 5.37
N HIS A 166 -6.08 2.43 5.19
CA HIS A 166 -5.70 3.80 4.84
C HIS A 166 -4.88 4.46 5.94
N ALA A 167 -5.27 4.29 7.21
CA ALA A 167 -4.52 4.81 8.35
C ALA A 167 -3.13 4.18 8.44
N LEU A 168 -3.03 2.86 8.29
CA LEU A 168 -1.77 2.13 8.25
C LEU A 168 -0.87 2.62 7.11
N ARG A 169 -1.39 2.72 5.89
CA ARG A 169 -0.65 3.26 4.74
C ARG A 169 -0.13 4.66 5.03
N GLY A 170 -0.99 5.55 5.58
CA GLY A 170 -0.60 6.89 5.93
C GLY A 170 0.50 6.95 7.01
N ALA A 171 0.51 6.03 7.97
CA ALA A 171 1.56 5.92 8.96
C ALA A 171 2.89 5.46 8.32
N LEU A 172 2.84 4.47 7.44
CA LEU A 172 4.02 3.94 6.73
C LEU A 172 4.64 4.98 5.79
N THR A 173 3.84 5.80 5.11
CA THR A 173 4.33 6.81 4.17
C THR A 173 4.86 8.08 4.89
N ARG A 174 4.34 8.39 6.09
CA ARG A 174 4.84 9.50 6.91
C ARG A 174 5.92 9.07 7.89
N GLY A 175 6.11 7.77 8.09
CA GLY A 175 7.10 7.23 9.02
C GLY A 175 8.47 7.82 8.73
N ALA A 176 9.13 8.31 9.79
CA ALA A 176 10.52 8.74 9.73
C ALA A 176 11.36 7.62 9.08
N PRO A 177 12.43 7.99 8.36
CA PRO A 177 13.36 6.98 7.87
C PRO A 177 13.70 6.09 9.05
N LEU A 178 13.42 4.78 8.91
CA LEU A 178 13.88 3.81 9.88
C LEU A 178 15.36 4.13 10.08
N ALA A 179 15.73 4.62 11.27
CA ALA A 179 17.12 4.70 11.66
C ALA A 179 17.60 3.24 11.63
N VAL A 180 18.08 2.83 10.47
CA VAL A 180 18.87 1.62 10.35
C VAL A 180 20.04 1.90 11.27
N ALA A 181 19.94 1.42 12.50
CA ALA A 181 21.06 1.41 13.40
C ALA A 181 22.18 0.70 12.63
N ALA A 182 23.14 1.50 12.16
CA ALA A 182 24.36 1.00 11.56
C ALA A 182 25.16 0.30 12.66
N SER A 183 24.71 -0.86 13.09
CA SER A 183 25.35 -1.73 14.05
C SER A 183 24.66 -3.08 14.10
N THR A 184 24.71 -3.79 13.01
CA THR A 184 24.85 -5.24 13.09
C THR A 184 25.55 -5.64 11.80
N SER A 185 26.87 -5.66 11.84
CA SER A 185 27.65 -6.43 10.88
C SER A 185 27.08 -7.83 10.94
N ILE A 186 26.27 -8.19 9.95
CA ILE A 186 25.88 -9.60 9.74
C ILE A 186 27.21 -10.29 9.48
N PRO A 187 27.68 -11.19 10.39
CA PRO A 187 28.89 -11.93 10.12
C PRO A 187 28.69 -12.69 8.81
N ALA A 188 29.65 -12.54 7.90
CA ALA A 188 29.60 -13.25 6.62
C ALA A 188 29.29 -14.73 6.89
N PRO A 189 28.43 -15.38 6.10
CA PRO A 189 28.11 -16.78 6.28
C PRO A 189 29.44 -17.55 6.28
N ARG A 190 29.69 -18.26 7.36
CA ARG A 190 30.88 -19.12 7.51
C ARG A 190 30.88 -20.05 6.31
N ALA A 191 31.95 -20.03 5.53
CA ALA A 191 32.10 -20.93 4.38
C ALA A 191 31.69 -22.35 4.80
N GLU A 192 30.65 -22.88 4.17
CA GLU A 192 30.17 -24.21 4.42
C GLU A 192 31.33 -25.20 4.17
N ARG A 193 31.65 -25.96 5.20
CA ARG A 193 32.58 -27.11 5.04
C ARG A 193 31.95 -28.02 3.98
N PRO A 194 32.72 -28.44 2.95
CA PRO A 194 32.17 -29.27 1.90
C PRO A 194 31.57 -30.56 2.49
N ILE A 195 30.32 -30.83 2.14
CA ILE A 195 29.62 -32.05 2.55
C ILE A 195 30.42 -33.26 2.06
N PRO A 196 30.82 -34.19 2.92
CA PRO A 196 31.55 -35.35 2.50
C PRO A 196 30.69 -36.18 1.54
N LYS A 197 31.22 -36.46 0.34
CA LYS A 197 30.54 -37.28 -0.66
C LYS A 197 30.26 -38.65 -0.06
N ARG A 198 29.01 -39.09 -0.02
CA ARG A 198 28.61 -40.45 0.38
C ARG A 198 29.38 -41.47 -0.49
N PRO A 199 29.97 -42.51 0.10
CA PRO A 199 30.61 -43.59 -0.66
C PRO A 199 29.54 -44.26 -1.54
N ARG A 200 29.88 -44.46 -2.81
CA ARG A 200 29.04 -45.24 -3.75
C ARG A 200 28.95 -46.68 -3.24
N ALA A 201 27.74 -47.16 -3.09
CA ALA A 201 27.50 -48.59 -2.82
C ALA A 201 28.07 -49.43 -3.99
N PRO A 202 28.69 -50.60 -3.70
CA PRO A 202 29.20 -51.49 -4.74
C PRO A 202 28.05 -52.03 -5.58
N MET A 203 28.19 -51.91 -6.92
CA MET A 203 27.27 -52.55 -7.87
C MET A 203 27.36 -54.05 -7.69
N ARG A 204 26.24 -54.71 -7.35
CA ARG A 204 26.10 -56.18 -7.48
C ARG A 204 26.10 -56.49 -8.98
N GLN A 205 27.11 -57.25 -9.42
CA GLN A 205 27.10 -57.90 -10.71
C GLN A 205 26.19 -59.15 -10.68
N PRO A 206 25.60 -59.53 -11.84
CA PRO A 206 24.64 -60.61 -11.96
C PRO A 206 25.23 -61.97 -11.70
#